data_a9978dc03e451af68f4917872eff484f
#
_entry.id   a9978dc03e451af68f4917872eff484f
#
_cell.length_a   1.000
_cell.length_b   1.000
_cell.length_c   1.000
_cell.angle_alpha   90.00
_cell.angle_beta   90.00
_cell.angle_gamma   90.00
#
_symmetry.space_group_name_H-M   'P 1'
#
loop_
_entity.id
_entity.type
_entity.pdbx_description
1 polymer ?
#
loop_
_entity_poly.entity_id
_entity_poly.type
_entity_poly.pdbx_seq_one_letter_code
_entity_poly.pdbx_strand_id
1 'polypeptide(L)'
;TGDAVLRTEKLIKDKYFLMLLPDDLIIKKNCSKDMIKICKKQKTSVMASMKVSKSNVSRWGIFSIKRKIDKNNFLIKDVIEKPSIISAPSNNAVIGRYILPKSIFKKLKKQKPGKGGEIHITDSIRELIKDGKKFMGHKFLGKYLDCGSLNGYIKSGIEISKL
;
A
#
# COMPACT_ATOMS: atom_id res chain seq x y z
N THR A 1 0.51 -0.87 -11.95
CA THR A 1 0.97 -1.78 -10.86
C THR A 1 0.23 -3.12 -10.87
N GLY A 2 -1.08 -3.15 -11.08
CA GLY A 2 -1.88 -4.38 -11.03
C GLY A 2 -1.51 -5.41 -12.10
N ASP A 3 -1.20 -5.01 -13.32
CA ASP A 3 -0.78 -5.91 -14.40
C ASP A 3 0.54 -6.62 -14.04
N ALA A 4 1.52 -5.90 -13.51
CA ALA A 4 2.78 -6.50 -13.06
C ALA A 4 2.56 -7.58 -11.99
N VAL A 5 1.68 -7.31 -11.02
CA VAL A 5 1.29 -8.30 -10.00
C VAL A 5 0.60 -9.50 -10.66
N LEU A 6 -0.33 -9.29 -11.58
CA LEU A 6 -1.05 -10.37 -12.25
C LEU A 6 -0.10 -11.38 -12.94
N ARG A 7 0.99 -10.90 -13.52
CA ARG A 7 2.02 -11.75 -14.16
C ARG A 7 2.69 -12.72 -13.20
N THR A 8 2.68 -12.44 -11.90
CA THR A 8 3.31 -13.31 -10.89
C THR A 8 2.39 -14.42 -10.36
N GLU A 9 1.12 -14.50 -10.80
CA GLU A 9 0.12 -15.42 -10.23
C GLU A 9 0.61 -16.88 -10.13
N LYS A 10 1.24 -17.39 -11.20
CA LYS A 10 1.73 -18.78 -11.26
C LYS A 10 2.85 -19.07 -10.26
N LEU A 11 3.58 -18.03 -9.83
CA LEU A 11 4.70 -18.15 -8.89
C LEU A 11 4.23 -18.14 -7.43
N ILE A 12 3.08 -17.53 -7.15
CA ILE A 12 2.57 -17.39 -5.80
C ILE A 12 1.84 -18.68 -5.36
N LYS A 13 2.44 -19.40 -4.40
CA LYS A 13 1.88 -20.65 -3.83
C LYS A 13 1.11 -20.39 -2.54
N ASP A 14 1.56 -19.42 -1.73
CA ASP A 14 1.04 -19.13 -0.41
C ASP A 14 -0.29 -18.37 -0.44
N LYS A 15 -1.02 -18.44 0.69
CA LYS A 15 -2.28 -17.71 0.91
C LYS A 15 -2.09 -16.19 0.88
N TYR A 16 -0.94 -15.71 1.36
CA TYR A 16 -0.54 -14.29 1.36
C TYR A 16 0.85 -14.14 0.77
N PHE A 17 1.10 -13.04 0.11
CA PHE A 17 2.42 -12.68 -0.41
C PHE A 17 2.74 -11.21 -0.11
N LEU A 18 4.02 -10.90 -0.03
CA LEU A 18 4.53 -9.54 0.16
C LEU A 18 4.86 -8.94 -1.20
N MET A 19 4.26 -7.79 -1.50
CA MET A 19 4.59 -6.96 -2.67
C MET A 19 5.34 -5.72 -2.20
N LEU A 20 6.44 -5.41 -2.84
CA LEU A 20 7.28 -4.24 -2.60
C LEU A 20 7.40 -3.43 -3.88
N LEU A 21 7.12 -2.13 -3.82
CA LEU A 21 7.49 -1.22 -4.91
C LEU A 21 8.98 -0.87 -4.76
N PRO A 22 9.78 -0.97 -5.84
CA PRO A 22 11.23 -0.81 -5.77
C PRO A 22 11.69 0.62 -5.50
N ASP A 23 10.86 1.59 -5.83
CA ASP A 23 11.10 3.02 -5.68
C ASP A 23 10.66 3.60 -4.32
N ASP A 24 9.93 2.82 -3.52
CA ASP A 24 9.49 3.19 -2.17
C ASP A 24 10.42 2.57 -1.12
N LEU A 25 11.40 3.32 -0.61
CA LEU A 25 12.30 2.81 0.42
C LEU A 25 11.87 3.20 1.83
N ILE A 26 12.00 2.28 2.78
CA ILE A 26 11.79 2.54 4.21
C ILE A 26 13.06 2.12 4.94
N ILE A 27 13.74 3.09 5.55
CA ILE A 27 15.00 2.89 6.27
C ILE A 27 14.83 3.04 7.77
N LYS A 28 15.86 2.70 8.56
CA LYS A 28 15.94 2.73 10.03
C LYS A 28 15.10 1.69 10.75
N LYS A 29 13.98 1.22 10.19
CA LYS A 29 13.13 0.16 10.76
C LYS A 29 12.63 -0.75 9.65
N ASN A 30 12.46 -2.03 9.96
CA ASN A 30 12.00 -3.02 9.00
C ASN A 30 10.47 -3.13 8.99
N CYS A 31 9.84 -2.24 8.23
CA CYS A 31 8.39 -2.20 8.04
C CYS A 31 7.81 -3.56 7.59
N SER A 32 8.46 -4.23 6.64
CA SER A 32 7.99 -5.51 6.11
C SER A 32 7.94 -6.59 7.19
N LYS A 33 8.95 -6.64 8.08
CA LYS A 33 8.97 -7.58 9.21
C LYS A 33 7.79 -7.36 10.16
N ASP A 34 7.47 -6.10 10.45
CA ASP A 34 6.34 -5.76 11.33
C ASP A 34 5.01 -6.11 10.68
N MET A 35 4.83 -5.80 9.39
CA MET A 35 3.64 -6.18 8.62
C MET A 35 3.44 -7.71 8.57
N ILE A 36 4.51 -8.49 8.38
CA ILE A 36 4.45 -9.96 8.39
C ILE A 36 3.98 -10.48 9.75
N LYS A 37 4.49 -9.91 10.86
CA LYS A 37 4.03 -10.28 12.22
C LYS A 37 2.54 -9.99 12.39
N ILE A 38 2.07 -8.82 11.93
CA ILE A 38 0.64 -8.45 11.99
C ILE A 38 -0.19 -9.43 11.15
N CYS A 39 0.22 -9.69 9.91
CA CYS A 39 -0.49 -10.62 9.02
C CYS A 39 -0.62 -12.01 9.63
N LYS A 40 0.47 -12.57 10.17
CA LYS A 40 0.47 -13.89 10.83
C LYS A 40 -0.45 -13.93 12.05
N LYS A 41 -0.38 -12.89 12.91
CA LYS A 41 -1.20 -12.79 14.13
C LYS A 41 -2.68 -12.61 13.83
N GLN A 42 -3.02 -11.72 12.89
CA GLN A 42 -4.40 -11.33 12.60
C GLN A 42 -5.02 -12.12 11.44
N LYS A 43 -4.24 -12.96 10.74
CA LYS A 43 -4.64 -13.71 9.53
C LYS A 43 -5.33 -12.82 8.50
N THR A 44 -4.77 -11.62 8.26
CA THR A 44 -5.34 -10.58 7.40
C THR A 44 -4.29 -9.90 6.53
N SER A 45 -4.73 -9.27 5.47
CA SER A 45 -3.90 -8.43 4.60
C SER A 45 -3.46 -7.16 5.33
N VAL A 46 -2.27 -6.65 5.00
CA VAL A 46 -1.70 -5.46 5.64
C VAL A 46 -1.09 -4.55 4.57
N MET A 47 -1.31 -3.26 4.70
CA MET A 47 -0.73 -2.23 3.83
C MET A 47 0.02 -1.21 4.67
N ALA A 48 1.22 -0.82 4.22
CA ALA A 48 1.97 0.23 4.90
C ALA A 48 1.29 1.60 4.71
N SER A 49 1.35 2.41 5.73
CA SER A 49 0.73 3.74 5.77
C SER A 49 1.68 4.80 6.30
N MET A 50 1.59 5.99 5.73
CA MET A 50 2.28 7.19 6.17
C MET A 50 1.29 8.36 6.21
N LYS A 51 1.46 9.29 7.16
CA LYS A 51 0.75 10.58 7.09
C LYS A 51 1.43 11.50 6.07
N VAL A 52 0.63 12.11 5.20
CA VAL A 52 1.06 13.12 4.24
C VAL A 52 0.38 14.46 4.49
N SER A 53 0.90 15.55 3.94
CA SER A 53 0.20 16.84 3.96
C SER A 53 -1.09 16.76 3.14
N LYS A 54 -2.12 17.50 3.51
CA LYS A 54 -3.38 17.55 2.76
C LYS A 54 -3.19 17.96 1.29
N SER A 55 -2.24 18.87 1.03
CA SER A 55 -1.90 19.33 -0.34
C SER A 55 -1.34 18.23 -1.24
N ASN A 56 -0.79 17.17 -0.66
CA ASN A 56 -0.10 16.11 -1.40
C ASN A 56 -0.89 14.80 -1.52
N VAL A 57 -2.12 14.73 -1.01
CA VAL A 57 -2.92 13.48 -1.03
C VAL A 57 -3.14 12.92 -2.43
N SER A 58 -3.21 13.78 -3.45
CA SER A 58 -3.41 13.37 -4.85
C SER A 58 -2.25 12.59 -5.48
N ARG A 59 -1.12 12.44 -4.76
CA ARG A 59 0.03 11.67 -5.23
C ARG A 59 -0.06 10.17 -4.92
N TRP A 60 -0.89 9.77 -3.96
CA TRP A 60 -0.97 8.40 -3.44
C TRP A 60 -2.40 7.86 -3.37
N GLY A 61 -2.52 6.56 -3.21
CA GLY A 61 -3.73 5.97 -2.67
C GLY A 61 -3.96 6.45 -1.23
N ILE A 62 -5.19 6.81 -0.87
CA ILE A 62 -5.53 7.34 0.46
C ILE A 62 -6.52 6.40 1.15
N PHE A 63 -6.21 6.04 2.40
CA PHE A 63 -7.08 5.19 3.22
C PHE A 63 -8.29 5.93 3.76
N SER A 64 -9.48 5.30 3.63
CA SER A 64 -10.60 5.54 4.52
C SER A 64 -10.52 4.56 5.68
N ILE A 65 -10.52 5.08 6.91
CA ILE A 65 -10.32 4.30 8.14
C ILE A 65 -11.68 3.88 8.69
N LYS A 66 -11.88 2.57 8.92
CA LYS A 66 -13.08 2.04 9.59
C LYS A 66 -13.01 2.25 11.10
N ARG A 67 -11.89 1.85 11.72
CA ARG A 67 -11.60 2.06 13.15
C ARG A 67 -10.11 1.93 13.43
N LYS A 68 -9.61 2.65 14.42
CA LYS A 68 -8.26 2.44 14.97
C LYS A 68 -8.25 1.15 15.80
N ILE A 69 -7.14 0.41 15.74
CA ILE A 69 -6.91 -0.79 16.54
C ILE A 69 -5.95 -0.46 17.68
N ASP A 70 -4.86 0.23 17.34
CA ASP A 70 -3.89 0.76 18.29
C ASP A 70 -3.22 2.03 17.73
N LYS A 71 -2.11 2.48 18.33
CA LYS A 71 -1.36 3.69 17.91
C LYS A 71 -0.94 3.65 16.45
N ASN A 72 -0.55 2.47 15.95
CA ASN A 72 0.06 2.30 14.63
C ASN A 72 -0.84 1.53 13.65
N ASN A 73 -1.88 0.86 14.13
CA ASN A 73 -2.69 -0.02 13.30
C ASN A 73 -4.15 0.42 13.24
N PHE A 74 -4.76 0.25 12.07
CA PHE A 74 -6.17 0.55 11.86
C PHE A 74 -6.79 -0.42 10.84
N LEU A 75 -8.10 -0.64 10.96
CA LEU A 75 -8.88 -1.38 9.98
C LEU A 75 -9.28 -0.43 8.85
N ILE A 76 -9.03 -0.87 7.61
CA ILE A 76 -9.35 -0.11 6.40
C ILE A 76 -10.84 -0.29 6.07
N LYS A 77 -11.53 0.81 5.77
CA LYS A 77 -12.88 0.84 5.21
C LYS A 77 -12.85 0.83 3.68
N ASP A 78 -11.94 1.62 3.11
CA ASP A 78 -11.79 1.80 1.67
C ASP A 78 -10.39 2.36 1.36
N VAL A 79 -9.98 2.30 0.09
CA VAL A 79 -8.78 2.97 -0.42
C VAL A 79 -9.13 3.65 -1.75
N ILE A 80 -8.77 4.92 -1.88
CA ILE A 80 -9.07 5.73 -3.08
C ILE A 80 -7.75 6.11 -3.74
N GLU A 81 -7.58 5.73 -5.00
CA GLU A 81 -6.38 6.04 -5.78
C GLU A 81 -6.37 7.50 -6.20
N LYS A 82 -5.30 8.21 -5.82
CA LYS A 82 -5.02 9.60 -6.21
C LYS A 82 -6.27 10.51 -6.15
N PRO A 83 -6.94 10.63 -4.98
CA PRO A 83 -8.13 11.46 -4.86
C PRO A 83 -7.77 12.95 -5.02
N SER A 84 -8.75 13.78 -5.29
CA SER A 84 -8.60 15.23 -5.15
C SER A 84 -8.46 15.60 -3.67
N ILE A 85 -7.92 16.78 -3.39
CA ILE A 85 -7.78 17.27 -2.00
C ILE A 85 -9.12 17.30 -1.27
N ILE A 86 -10.19 17.66 -2.00
CA ILE A 86 -11.56 17.78 -1.47
C ILE A 86 -12.16 16.40 -1.18
N SER A 87 -11.90 15.40 -2.06
CA SER A 87 -12.48 14.06 -1.97
C SER A 87 -11.66 13.07 -1.13
N ALA A 88 -10.47 13.47 -0.69
CA ALA A 88 -9.60 12.59 0.09
C ALA A 88 -10.23 12.26 1.47
N PRO A 89 -10.46 10.97 1.80
CA PRO A 89 -11.14 10.58 3.03
C PRO A 89 -10.28 10.76 4.29
N SER A 90 -8.99 10.95 4.12
CA SER A 90 -8.01 11.21 5.19
C SER A 90 -6.71 11.74 4.60
N ASN A 91 -5.68 11.83 5.44
CA ASN A 91 -4.29 12.09 5.02
C ASN A 91 -3.36 10.89 5.30
N ASN A 92 -3.90 9.69 5.43
CA ASN A 92 -3.10 8.48 5.57
C ASN A 92 -2.91 7.87 4.17
N ALA A 93 -1.69 8.00 3.65
CA ALA A 93 -1.31 7.50 2.34
C ALA A 93 -0.90 6.03 2.38
N VAL A 94 -1.15 5.33 1.29
CA VAL A 94 -0.63 3.98 1.01
C VAL A 94 0.82 4.13 0.55
N ILE A 95 1.70 3.33 1.10
CA ILE A 95 3.11 3.25 0.71
C ILE A 95 3.37 1.85 0.14
N GLY A 96 4.28 1.75 -0.81
CA GLY A 96 4.56 0.58 -1.65
C GLY A 96 5.00 -0.69 -0.93
N ARG A 97 4.35 -1.02 0.17
CA ARG A 97 4.51 -2.26 0.95
C ARG A 97 3.15 -2.85 1.22
N TYR A 98 2.89 -4.03 0.66
CA TYR A 98 1.59 -4.68 0.72
C TYR A 98 1.75 -6.15 1.08
N ILE A 99 0.98 -6.65 2.02
CA ILE A 99 0.74 -8.09 2.17
C ILE A 99 -0.65 -8.36 1.63
N LEU A 100 -0.70 -9.02 0.49
CA LEU A 100 -1.90 -9.26 -0.29
C LEU A 100 -2.35 -10.72 -0.21
N PRO A 101 -3.66 -10.99 -0.24
CA PRO A 101 -4.16 -12.35 -0.31
C PRO A 101 -4.07 -12.87 -1.75
N LYS A 102 -3.82 -14.17 -1.94
CA LYS A 102 -3.81 -14.80 -3.28
C LYS A 102 -5.10 -14.57 -4.06
N SER A 103 -6.23 -14.36 -3.36
CA SER A 103 -7.52 -14.04 -4.02
C SER A 103 -7.52 -12.73 -4.81
N ILE A 104 -6.51 -11.86 -4.65
CA ILE A 104 -6.36 -10.62 -5.43
C ILE A 104 -6.29 -10.90 -6.93
N PHE A 105 -5.66 -12.02 -7.34
CA PHE A 105 -5.54 -12.38 -8.75
C PHE A 105 -6.89 -12.57 -9.45
N LYS A 106 -7.91 -13.07 -8.74
CA LYS A 106 -9.28 -13.20 -9.27
C LYS A 106 -9.89 -11.83 -9.59
N LYS A 107 -9.56 -10.80 -8.82
CA LYS A 107 -10.03 -9.43 -9.07
C LYS A 107 -9.24 -8.78 -10.20
N LEU A 108 -7.91 -8.89 -10.18
CA LEU A 108 -7.05 -8.36 -11.23
C LEU A 108 -7.40 -8.86 -12.63
N LYS A 109 -7.75 -10.15 -12.78
CA LYS A 109 -8.17 -10.73 -14.06
C LYS A 109 -9.44 -10.10 -14.65
N LYS A 110 -10.31 -9.58 -13.80
CA LYS A 110 -11.60 -8.98 -14.19
C LYS A 110 -11.57 -7.46 -14.20
N GLN A 111 -10.48 -6.87 -13.72
CA GLN A 111 -10.36 -5.43 -13.58
C GLN A 111 -10.20 -4.78 -14.96
N LYS A 112 -11.04 -3.78 -15.23
CA LYS A 112 -10.85 -2.88 -16.38
C LYS A 112 -9.82 -1.80 -16.03
N PRO A 113 -9.12 -1.23 -17.03
CA PRO A 113 -8.26 -0.08 -16.80
C PRO A 113 -9.01 1.05 -16.08
N GLY A 114 -8.38 1.60 -15.05
CA GLY A 114 -8.90 2.72 -14.27
C GLY A 114 -8.33 4.06 -14.71
N LYS A 115 -8.10 4.95 -13.74
CA LYS A 115 -7.54 6.28 -13.98
C LYS A 115 -6.22 6.21 -14.74
N GLY A 116 -6.09 6.97 -15.82
CA GLY A 116 -4.89 6.96 -16.68
C GLY A 116 -4.73 5.73 -17.57
N GLY A 117 -5.76 4.90 -17.74
CA GLY A 117 -5.69 3.67 -18.55
C GLY A 117 -4.94 2.52 -17.90
N GLU A 118 -4.56 2.64 -16.63
CA GLU A 118 -3.77 1.65 -15.89
C GLU A 118 -4.63 0.71 -15.04
N ILE A 119 -4.11 -0.50 -14.82
CA ILE A 119 -4.65 -1.44 -13.83
C ILE A 119 -3.98 -1.16 -12.49
N HIS A 120 -4.65 -0.39 -11.62
CA HIS A 120 -4.17 -0.07 -10.28
C HIS A 120 -4.48 -1.19 -9.30
N ILE A 121 -3.49 -1.60 -8.52
CA ILE A 121 -3.67 -2.63 -7.48
C ILE A 121 -4.69 -2.21 -6.42
N THR A 122 -4.78 -0.91 -6.14
CA THR A 122 -5.71 -0.31 -5.17
C THR A 122 -7.17 -0.58 -5.53
N ASP A 123 -7.52 -0.60 -6.82
CA ASP A 123 -8.89 -0.89 -7.26
C ASP A 123 -9.28 -2.34 -6.96
N SER A 124 -8.40 -3.31 -7.23
CA SER A 124 -8.62 -4.71 -6.86
C SER A 124 -8.67 -4.93 -5.34
N ILE A 125 -7.87 -4.19 -4.57
CA ILE A 125 -7.94 -4.20 -3.09
C ILE A 125 -9.31 -3.69 -2.63
N ARG A 126 -9.78 -2.61 -3.22
CA ARG A 126 -11.08 -2.01 -2.95
C ARG A 126 -12.23 -2.99 -3.18
N GLU A 127 -12.19 -3.73 -4.28
CA GLU A 127 -13.18 -4.78 -4.57
C GLU A 127 -13.12 -5.93 -3.55
N LEU A 128 -11.93 -6.33 -3.10
CA LEU A 128 -11.81 -7.33 -2.03
C LEU A 128 -12.38 -6.83 -0.70
N ILE A 129 -12.21 -5.54 -0.37
CA ILE A 129 -12.79 -4.93 0.83
C ILE A 129 -14.32 -4.93 0.74
N LYS A 130 -14.90 -4.61 -0.42
CA LYS A 130 -16.35 -4.70 -0.68
C LYS A 130 -16.88 -6.13 -0.52
N ASP A 131 -16.10 -7.13 -0.93
CA ASP A 131 -16.41 -8.56 -0.70
C ASP A 131 -16.24 -9.00 0.76
N GLY A 132 -16.03 -8.07 1.70
CA GLY A 132 -15.89 -8.36 3.12
C GLY A 132 -14.50 -8.81 3.57
N LYS A 133 -13.48 -8.79 2.69
CA LYS A 133 -12.10 -9.10 3.10
C LYS A 133 -11.56 -7.99 3.99
N LYS A 134 -10.95 -8.38 5.10
CA LYS A 134 -10.34 -7.45 6.05
C LYS A 134 -8.95 -7.04 5.55
N PHE A 135 -8.67 -5.74 5.60
CA PHE A 135 -7.36 -5.15 5.36
C PHE A 135 -6.99 -4.24 6.51
N MET A 136 -5.76 -4.32 6.97
CA MET A 136 -5.20 -3.45 8.01
C MET A 136 -4.21 -2.47 7.40
N GLY A 137 -4.27 -1.21 7.83
CA GLY A 137 -3.23 -0.23 7.60
C GLY A 137 -2.24 -0.24 8.77
N HIS A 138 -0.96 -0.25 8.48
CA HIS A 138 0.13 -0.17 9.44
C HIS A 138 0.95 1.10 9.24
N LYS A 139 0.89 2.03 10.20
CA LYS A 139 1.78 3.20 10.24
C LYS A 139 3.16 2.72 10.67
N PHE A 140 4.04 2.57 9.70
CA PHE A 140 5.39 2.11 9.97
C PHE A 140 6.21 3.14 10.77
N LEU A 141 7.18 2.64 11.49
CA LEU A 141 8.24 3.42 12.10
C LEU A 141 9.45 3.41 11.16
N GLY A 142 10.15 4.54 11.06
CA GLY A 142 11.28 4.68 10.16
C GLY A 142 11.15 5.90 9.26
N LYS A 143 12.06 6.03 8.32
CA LYS A 143 12.09 7.12 7.34
C LYS A 143 11.71 6.59 5.97
N TYR A 144 10.74 7.22 5.36
CA TYR A 144 10.33 6.97 3.96
C TYR A 144 11.20 7.79 3.01
N LEU A 145 11.65 7.15 1.95
CA LEU A 145 12.41 7.76 0.86
C LEU A 145 11.71 7.39 -0.46
N ASP A 146 11.32 8.42 -1.22
CA ASP A 146 10.68 8.32 -2.52
C ASP A 146 11.77 8.37 -3.61
N CYS A 147 12.04 7.24 -4.26
CA CYS A 147 13.01 7.13 -5.35
C CYS A 147 12.35 7.14 -6.74
N GLY A 148 11.03 7.36 -6.83
CA GLY A 148 10.26 7.34 -8.08
C GLY A 148 10.42 8.57 -8.96
N SER A 149 11.21 9.56 -8.55
CA SER A 149 11.57 10.74 -9.36
C SER A 149 13.07 11.02 -9.25
N LEU A 150 13.65 11.70 -10.25
CA LEU A 150 15.07 12.04 -10.24
C LEU A 150 15.48 12.81 -8.97
N ASN A 151 14.71 13.84 -8.62
CA ASN A 151 14.95 14.60 -7.38
C ASN A 151 14.78 13.77 -6.11
N GLY A 152 13.81 12.89 -6.07
CA GLY A 152 13.59 11.95 -4.98
C GLY A 152 14.75 10.96 -4.84
N TYR A 153 15.21 10.39 -5.95
CA TYR A 153 16.34 9.48 -6.01
C TYR A 153 17.64 10.13 -5.48
N ILE A 154 17.99 11.34 -5.95
CA ILE A 154 19.17 12.07 -5.48
C ILE A 154 19.08 12.37 -3.99
N LYS A 155 17.94 12.88 -3.50
CA LYS A 155 17.71 13.14 -2.07
C LYS A 155 17.82 11.87 -1.23
N SER A 156 17.28 10.77 -1.75
CA SER A 156 17.35 9.47 -1.06
C SER A 156 18.77 8.94 -0.98
N GLY A 157 19.58 9.10 -2.04
CA GLY A 157 21.01 8.74 -2.04
C GLY A 157 21.80 9.52 -0.98
N ILE A 158 21.58 10.84 -0.88
CA ILE A 158 22.21 11.67 0.15
C ILE A 158 21.81 11.22 1.58
N GLU A 159 20.54 10.82 1.78
CA GLU A 159 20.10 10.33 3.09
C GLU A 159 20.67 8.96 3.44
N ILE A 160 20.83 8.09 2.46
CA ILE A 160 21.42 6.76 2.65
C ILE A 160 22.91 6.87 2.93
N SER A 161 23.62 7.80 2.27
CA SER A 161 25.07 8.01 2.52
C SER A 161 25.42 8.49 3.93
N LYS A 162 24.43 8.88 4.73
CA LYS A 162 24.59 9.29 6.13
C LYS A 162 24.32 8.16 7.15
N LEU A 163 23.99 6.94 6.68
CA LEU A 163 23.72 5.77 7.53
C LEU A 163 24.99 4.99 7.85
#